data_2c4a66563384db332921d3af2e490445
#
_entry.id   2c4a66563384db332921d3af2e490445
#
_cell.length_a   1.000
_cell.length_b   1.000
_cell.length_c   1.000
_cell.angle_alpha   90.00
_cell.angle_beta   90.00
_cell.angle_gamma   90.00
#
_symmetry.space_group_name_H-M   'P 1'
#
loop_
_entity.id
_entity.type
_entity.pdbx_description
1 polymer ?
#
loop_
_entity_poly.entity_id
_entity_poly.type
_entity_poly.pdbx_seq_one_letter_code
_entity_poly.pdbx_strand_id
1 'polypeptide(L)'
;RGIGLNIAHKELKEGNRISVGIRDLESLKGSAIDPKKWPEGKIIINHYDALKKITAENWIKNTVDEFGGFDSVINCSGVLSKVPFLYKDGDEEDILNTLNINFLAIWHLCRLSWDHLCTSGRGRIIVLVSMSGKRSKGDLAAYSSSKFALMGLCQTMKNKGWEKNIRVSAICPSWVNTKMAQNISSLDKSSMTQPEDIAEICSTILKLPTQSVPFEIALNCNYEI
;
A
#
# COMPACT_ATOMS: atom_id res chain seq x y z
N ARG A 1 0.67 -1.94 11.47
CA ARG A 1 -0.66 -2.50 11.74
C ARG A 1 -1.37 -2.90 10.44
N GLY A 2 -2.38 -3.76 10.55
CA GLY A 2 -3.25 -4.16 9.43
C GLY A 2 -2.48 -4.82 8.28
N ILE A 3 -2.90 -4.56 7.04
CA ILE A 3 -2.38 -5.20 5.83
C ILE A 3 -0.86 -5.04 5.72
N GLY A 4 -0.34 -3.82 5.83
CA GLY A 4 1.10 -3.58 5.66
C GLY A 4 1.99 -4.30 6.67
N LEU A 5 1.52 -4.48 7.91
CA LEU A 5 2.24 -5.27 8.92
C LEU A 5 2.34 -6.74 8.50
N ASN A 6 1.23 -7.32 8.02
CA ASN A 6 1.20 -8.73 7.62
C ASN A 6 2.02 -8.99 6.36
N ILE A 7 2.00 -8.07 5.38
CA ILE A 7 2.87 -8.16 4.21
C ILE A 7 4.34 -8.12 4.63
N ALA A 8 4.76 -7.13 5.44
CA ALA A 8 6.13 -7.03 5.89
C ALA A 8 6.58 -8.27 6.68
N HIS A 9 5.74 -8.80 7.56
CA HIS A 9 6.01 -10.02 8.32
C HIS A 9 6.14 -11.25 7.41
N LYS A 10 5.24 -11.38 6.42
CA LYS A 10 5.31 -12.48 5.43
C LYS A 10 6.63 -12.41 4.66
N GLU A 11 6.98 -11.25 4.14
CA GLU A 11 8.20 -11.10 3.33
C GLU A 11 9.49 -11.33 4.14
N LEU A 12 9.52 -10.96 5.43
CA LEU A 12 10.62 -11.33 6.32
C LEU A 12 10.73 -12.85 6.48
N LYS A 13 9.61 -13.57 6.62
CA LYS A 13 9.60 -15.05 6.68
C LYS A 13 10.05 -15.69 5.38
N GLU A 14 9.80 -15.07 4.24
CA GLU A 14 10.28 -15.51 2.93
C GLU A 14 11.78 -15.22 2.71
N GLY A 15 12.44 -14.59 3.69
CA GLY A 15 13.88 -14.33 3.66
C GLY A 15 14.25 -12.98 3.02
N ASN A 16 13.29 -12.17 2.61
CA ASN A 16 13.54 -10.85 2.03
C ASN A 16 14.11 -9.86 3.06
N ARG A 17 14.82 -8.84 2.58
CA ARG A 17 15.18 -7.66 3.37
C ARG A 17 14.07 -6.62 3.22
N ILE A 18 13.67 -6.00 4.32
CA ILE A 18 12.51 -5.12 4.36
C ILE A 18 12.87 -3.73 4.88
N SER A 19 12.53 -2.71 4.12
CA SER A 19 12.57 -1.32 4.55
C SER A 19 11.13 -0.84 4.80
N VAL A 20 10.81 -0.46 6.03
CA VAL A 20 9.45 -0.08 6.43
C VAL A 20 9.40 1.40 6.74
N GLY A 21 8.50 2.11 6.04
CA GLY A 21 8.12 3.48 6.36
C GLY A 21 6.89 3.51 7.26
N ILE A 22 6.98 4.14 8.41
CA ILE A 22 5.89 4.21 9.39
C ILE A 22 5.88 5.56 10.12
N ARG A 23 4.68 6.08 10.39
CA ARG A 23 4.52 7.37 11.07
C ARG A 23 4.85 7.31 12.56
N ASP A 24 4.43 6.24 13.23
CA ASP A 24 4.65 6.04 14.67
C ASP A 24 5.59 4.84 14.89
N LEU A 25 6.86 5.15 15.16
CA LEU A 25 7.92 4.16 15.33
C LEU A 25 7.69 3.28 16.57
N GLU A 26 7.10 3.84 17.62
CA GLU A 26 6.83 3.11 18.87
C GLU A 26 5.81 1.97 18.67
N SER A 27 4.91 2.13 17.69
CA SER A 27 3.87 1.12 17.38
C SER A 27 4.43 -0.22 16.89
N LEU A 28 5.72 -0.30 16.59
CA LEU A 28 6.39 -1.54 16.17
C LEU A 28 6.99 -2.34 17.31
N LYS A 29 7.20 -1.74 18.47
CA LYS A 29 7.76 -2.44 19.64
C LYS A 29 6.90 -3.66 20.01
N GLY A 30 7.55 -4.83 20.10
CA GLY A 30 6.87 -6.08 20.38
C GLY A 30 6.04 -6.68 19.25
N SER A 31 5.87 -5.97 18.11
CA SER A 31 5.14 -6.47 16.94
C SER A 31 5.87 -7.63 16.25
N ALA A 32 5.23 -8.26 15.26
CA ALA A 32 5.82 -9.32 14.47
C ALA A 32 7.04 -8.87 13.63
N ILE A 33 7.14 -7.57 13.36
CA ILE A 33 8.26 -6.95 12.61
C ILE A 33 9.12 -6.03 13.49
N ASP A 34 9.12 -6.24 14.79
CA ASP A 34 10.08 -5.60 15.69
C ASP A 34 11.50 -6.01 15.25
N PRO A 35 12.41 -5.07 14.91
CA PRO A 35 13.76 -5.41 14.46
C PRO A 35 14.53 -6.33 15.40
N LYS A 36 14.25 -6.24 16.71
CA LYS A 36 14.88 -7.11 17.72
C LYS A 36 14.56 -8.60 17.56
N LYS A 37 13.53 -8.95 16.79
CA LYS A 37 13.11 -10.34 16.54
C LYS A 37 13.72 -10.94 15.27
N TRP A 38 14.49 -10.15 14.51
CA TRP A 38 15.04 -10.56 13.23
C TRP A 38 16.54 -10.41 13.19
N PRO A 39 17.26 -11.18 12.37
CA PRO A 39 18.70 -11.01 12.18
C PRO A 39 19.06 -9.58 11.74
N GLU A 40 20.22 -9.12 12.14
CA GLU A 40 20.75 -7.81 11.72
C GLU A 40 20.75 -7.66 10.20
N GLY A 41 20.40 -6.47 9.70
CA GLY A 41 20.32 -6.17 8.27
C GLY A 41 19.10 -6.74 7.55
N LYS A 42 18.19 -7.47 8.24
CA LYS A 42 16.96 -7.99 7.62
C LYS A 42 15.86 -6.96 7.53
N ILE A 43 15.77 -6.05 8.49
CA ILE A 43 14.73 -5.02 8.53
C ILE A 43 15.32 -3.69 8.98
N ILE A 44 14.96 -2.63 8.28
CA ILE A 44 15.18 -1.24 8.68
C ILE A 44 13.86 -0.51 8.79
N ILE A 45 13.77 0.39 9.77
CA ILE A 45 12.56 1.15 10.05
C ILE A 45 12.84 2.63 9.83
N ASN A 46 11.98 3.27 9.06
CA ASN A 46 12.09 4.68 8.71
C ASN A 46 10.84 5.45 9.16
N HIS A 47 11.02 6.68 9.60
CA HIS A 47 9.89 7.57 9.80
C HIS A 47 9.32 7.99 8.43
N TYR A 48 8.04 7.74 8.22
CA TYR A 48 7.33 8.15 7.01
C TYR A 48 5.96 8.73 7.36
N ASP A 49 5.76 9.99 7.02
CA ASP A 49 4.48 10.69 7.07
C ASP A 49 4.07 11.05 5.64
N ALA A 50 2.95 10.48 5.18
CA ALA A 50 2.44 10.67 3.82
C ALA A 50 2.20 12.16 3.45
N LEU A 51 1.96 13.02 4.45
CA LEU A 51 1.76 14.45 4.25
C LEU A 51 3.08 15.25 4.18
N LYS A 52 4.23 14.61 4.47
CA LYS A 52 5.54 15.26 4.50
C LYS A 52 6.50 14.63 3.50
N LYS A 53 6.61 15.25 2.31
CA LYS A 53 7.44 14.74 1.19
C LYS A 53 8.87 14.39 1.61
N ILE A 54 9.50 15.22 2.43
CA ILE A 54 10.87 15.00 2.90
C ILE A 54 11.06 13.66 3.62
N THR A 55 10.01 13.14 4.26
CA THR A 55 10.10 11.85 4.96
C THR A 55 10.18 10.68 3.97
N ALA A 56 9.55 10.81 2.79
CA ALA A 56 9.68 9.83 1.72
C ALA A 56 11.08 9.85 1.11
N GLU A 57 11.63 11.04 0.88
CA GLU A 57 12.99 11.23 0.34
C GLU A 57 14.03 10.62 1.27
N ASN A 58 13.94 10.91 2.56
CA ASN A 58 14.84 10.36 3.58
C ASN A 58 14.70 8.82 3.68
N TRP A 59 13.49 8.30 3.59
CA TRP A 59 13.24 6.84 3.61
C TRP A 59 13.89 6.15 2.42
N ILE A 60 13.69 6.65 1.19
CA ILE A 60 14.32 6.08 0.00
C ILE A 60 15.83 6.15 0.11
N LYS A 61 16.38 7.33 0.48
CA LYS A 61 17.83 7.49 0.67
C LYS A 61 18.40 6.48 1.65
N ASN A 62 17.82 6.39 2.85
CA ASN A 62 18.28 5.45 3.86
C ASN A 62 18.17 3.98 3.41
N THR A 63 17.11 3.63 2.66
CA THR A 63 16.97 2.29 2.10
C THR A 63 18.10 1.96 1.11
N VAL A 64 18.47 2.91 0.27
CA VAL A 64 19.57 2.74 -0.69
C VAL A 64 20.93 2.66 0.04
N ASP A 65 21.15 3.53 1.00
CA ASP A 65 22.38 3.55 1.79
C ASP A 65 22.61 2.19 2.53
N GLU A 66 21.55 1.62 3.11
CA GLU A 66 21.62 0.39 3.90
C GLU A 66 21.58 -0.90 3.06
N PHE A 67 20.81 -0.92 2.00
CA PHE A 67 20.57 -2.14 1.21
C PHE A 67 21.27 -2.13 -0.15
N GLY A 68 21.81 -0.99 -0.59
CA GLY A 68 22.40 -0.83 -1.92
C GLY A 68 21.37 -0.65 -3.03
N GLY A 69 20.07 -0.70 -2.71
CA GLY A 69 18.96 -0.60 -3.65
C GLY A 69 17.78 -1.48 -3.25
N PHE A 70 16.73 -1.48 -4.07
CA PHE A 70 15.55 -2.31 -3.87
C PHE A 70 14.85 -2.60 -5.21
N ASP A 71 14.12 -3.69 -5.26
CA ASP A 71 13.39 -4.13 -6.45
C ASP A 71 11.86 -4.02 -6.32
N SER A 72 11.35 -3.69 -5.15
CA SER A 72 9.92 -3.71 -4.90
C SER A 72 9.47 -2.56 -4.00
N VAL A 73 8.30 -1.98 -4.33
CA VAL A 73 7.61 -0.98 -3.51
C VAL A 73 6.17 -1.42 -3.29
N ILE A 74 5.76 -1.50 -2.03
CA ILE A 74 4.40 -1.89 -1.65
C ILE A 74 3.74 -0.74 -0.90
N ASN A 75 2.74 -0.13 -1.53
CA ASN A 75 2.02 1.01 -0.99
C ASN A 75 0.79 0.56 -0.20
N CYS A 76 0.89 0.62 1.14
CA CYS A 76 -0.20 0.27 2.06
C CYS A 76 -0.78 1.48 2.80
N SER A 77 -0.31 2.69 2.51
CA SER A 77 -0.81 3.92 3.14
C SER A 77 -2.22 4.24 2.64
N GLY A 78 -3.07 4.65 3.56
CA GLY A 78 -4.41 5.10 3.23
C GLY A 78 -5.23 5.46 4.46
N VAL A 79 -6.16 6.36 4.24
CA VAL A 79 -7.20 6.76 5.20
C VAL A 79 -8.57 6.57 4.55
N LEU A 80 -9.59 6.37 5.39
CA LEU A 80 -10.97 6.33 4.96
C LEU A 80 -11.65 7.63 5.37
N SER A 81 -12.14 8.38 4.39
CA SER A 81 -13.05 9.50 4.56
C SER A 81 -14.49 9.04 4.40
N LYS A 82 -15.37 9.53 5.24
CA LYS A 82 -16.82 9.33 5.14
C LYS A 82 -17.54 10.55 4.58
N VAL A 83 -16.80 11.48 3.99
CA VAL A 83 -17.39 12.69 3.38
C VAL A 83 -18.22 12.29 2.17
N PRO A 84 -19.54 12.61 2.19
CA PRO A 84 -20.46 12.28 1.12
C PRO A 84 -20.33 13.24 -0.07
N PHE A 85 -21.11 13.02 -1.13
CA PHE A 85 -21.16 13.95 -2.27
C PHE A 85 -21.69 15.33 -1.85
N LEU A 86 -22.77 15.37 -1.07
CA LEU A 86 -23.31 16.61 -0.50
C LEU A 86 -22.65 16.87 0.88
N TYR A 87 -21.40 17.30 0.83
CA TYR A 87 -20.62 17.59 2.02
C TYR A 87 -20.98 18.94 2.64
N LYS A 88 -20.57 19.16 3.88
CA LYS A 88 -20.80 20.40 4.62
C LYS A 88 -19.56 21.29 4.57
N ASP A 89 -19.76 22.59 4.76
CA ASP A 89 -18.66 23.55 4.90
C ASP A 89 -17.69 23.08 6.00
N GLY A 90 -16.41 23.02 5.67
CA GLY A 90 -15.35 22.50 6.53
C GLY A 90 -14.92 21.05 6.25
N ASP A 91 -15.72 20.28 5.52
CA ASP A 91 -15.33 18.92 5.11
C ASP A 91 -14.25 18.89 4.01
N GLU A 92 -13.97 20.05 3.36
CA GLU A 92 -12.96 20.18 2.30
C GLU A 92 -11.57 19.78 2.78
N GLU A 93 -11.25 20.05 4.04
CA GLU A 93 -9.96 19.65 4.63
C GLU A 93 -9.81 18.14 4.65
N ASP A 94 -10.86 17.39 5.02
CA ASP A 94 -10.83 15.91 4.98
C ASP A 94 -10.77 15.37 3.55
N ILE A 95 -11.46 16.01 2.58
CA ILE A 95 -11.37 15.66 1.16
C ILE A 95 -9.93 15.81 0.68
N LEU A 96 -9.30 16.96 0.92
CA LEU A 96 -7.92 17.25 0.51
C LEU A 96 -6.93 16.32 1.21
N ASN A 97 -7.09 16.10 2.51
CA ASN A 97 -6.26 15.18 3.28
C ASN A 97 -6.34 13.75 2.73
N THR A 98 -7.54 13.31 2.38
CA THR A 98 -7.77 11.99 1.76
C THR A 98 -7.08 11.87 0.41
N LEU A 99 -7.19 12.87 -0.46
CA LEU A 99 -6.48 12.89 -1.76
C LEU A 99 -4.96 12.93 -1.58
N ASN A 100 -4.47 13.74 -0.65
CA ASN A 100 -3.05 13.84 -0.35
C ASN A 100 -2.46 12.51 0.09
N ILE A 101 -3.11 11.80 1.01
CA ILE A 101 -2.61 10.54 1.55
C ILE A 101 -2.83 9.37 0.59
N ASN A 102 -4.05 9.23 0.04
CA ASN A 102 -4.42 8.04 -0.73
C ASN A 102 -3.91 8.08 -2.18
N PHE A 103 -3.54 9.25 -2.70
CA PHE A 103 -3.16 9.42 -4.09
C PHE A 103 -1.81 10.13 -4.25
N LEU A 104 -1.67 11.40 -3.83
CA LEU A 104 -0.47 12.19 -4.10
C LEU A 104 0.77 11.64 -3.41
N ALA A 105 0.65 11.18 -2.17
CA ALA A 105 1.78 10.59 -1.43
C ALA A 105 2.29 9.31 -2.08
N ILE A 106 1.38 8.46 -2.58
CA ILE A 106 1.72 7.23 -3.29
C ILE A 106 2.40 7.55 -4.61
N TRP A 107 1.88 8.51 -5.38
CA TRP A 107 2.51 8.97 -6.61
C TRP A 107 3.94 9.48 -6.35
N HIS A 108 4.11 10.33 -5.33
CA HIS A 108 5.41 10.86 -4.96
C HIS A 108 6.39 9.74 -4.60
N LEU A 109 6.00 8.78 -3.77
CA LEU A 109 6.85 7.66 -3.37
C LEU A 109 7.21 6.78 -4.58
N CYS A 110 6.27 6.46 -5.46
CA CYS A 110 6.55 5.70 -6.69
C CYS A 110 7.50 6.45 -7.63
N ARG A 111 7.36 7.78 -7.75
CA ARG A 111 8.26 8.61 -8.54
C ARG A 111 9.70 8.58 -8.00
N LEU A 112 9.87 8.72 -6.69
CA LEU A 112 11.19 8.64 -6.06
C LEU A 112 11.84 7.26 -6.21
N SER A 113 11.02 6.20 -6.22
CA SER A 113 11.48 4.82 -6.32
C SER A 113 11.81 4.39 -7.76
N TRP A 114 11.38 5.16 -8.77
CA TRP A 114 11.32 4.72 -10.16
C TRP A 114 12.66 4.26 -10.72
N ASP A 115 13.71 5.07 -10.57
CA ASP A 115 15.03 4.78 -11.14
C ASP A 115 15.68 3.57 -10.44
N HIS A 116 15.46 3.40 -9.13
CA HIS A 116 15.93 2.22 -8.38
C HIS A 116 15.25 0.94 -8.88
N LEU A 117 13.93 1.00 -9.14
CA LEU A 117 13.19 -0.11 -9.71
C LEU A 117 13.63 -0.44 -11.14
N CYS A 118 13.94 0.57 -11.96
CA CYS A 118 14.54 0.35 -13.29
C CYS A 118 15.89 -0.36 -13.18
N THR A 119 16.75 0.11 -12.27
CA THR A 119 18.11 -0.45 -12.07
C THR A 119 18.07 -1.89 -11.59
N SER A 120 17.05 -2.28 -10.85
CA SER A 120 16.89 -3.67 -10.38
C SER A 120 16.66 -4.68 -11.50
N GLY A 121 16.19 -4.24 -12.68
CA GLY A 121 15.84 -5.08 -13.84
C GLY A 121 14.59 -5.95 -13.64
N ARG A 122 13.97 -5.90 -12.45
CA ARG A 122 12.77 -6.69 -12.10
C ARG A 122 11.80 -5.92 -11.18
N GLY A 123 11.63 -4.64 -11.44
CA GLY A 123 10.85 -3.76 -10.58
C GLY A 123 9.42 -4.25 -10.32
N ARG A 124 8.95 -4.16 -9.06
CA ARG A 124 7.58 -4.44 -8.65
C ARG A 124 6.98 -3.26 -7.91
N ILE A 125 5.79 -2.86 -8.32
CA ILE A 125 4.98 -1.87 -7.59
C ILE A 125 3.65 -2.53 -7.26
N ILE A 126 3.38 -2.73 -5.98
CA ILE A 126 2.09 -3.22 -5.49
C ILE A 126 1.38 -2.07 -4.78
N VAL A 127 0.13 -1.81 -5.15
CA VAL A 127 -0.66 -0.71 -4.60
C VAL A 127 -1.96 -1.24 -4.01
N LEU A 128 -2.20 -1.00 -2.71
CA LEU A 128 -3.47 -1.29 -2.05
C LEU A 128 -4.49 -0.23 -2.45
N VAL A 129 -5.26 -0.53 -3.50
CA VAL A 129 -6.33 0.35 -3.98
C VAL A 129 -7.58 0.17 -3.12
N SER A 130 -8.54 -0.56 -3.53
CA SER A 130 -9.82 -0.97 -2.91
C SER A 130 -10.83 -1.28 -4.01
N MET A 131 -11.88 -2.03 -3.72
CA MET A 131 -13.07 -2.11 -4.58
C MET A 131 -13.70 -0.73 -4.82
N SER A 132 -13.53 0.23 -3.89
CA SER A 132 -13.95 1.63 -4.08
C SER A 132 -13.17 2.39 -5.17
N GLY A 133 -12.11 1.84 -5.71
CA GLY A 133 -11.42 2.35 -6.92
C GLY A 133 -11.96 1.74 -8.22
N LYS A 134 -12.91 0.83 -8.14
CA LYS A 134 -13.58 0.16 -9.28
C LYS A 134 -15.05 0.52 -9.37
N ARG A 135 -15.69 0.75 -8.25
CA ARG A 135 -17.10 1.15 -8.14
C ARG A 135 -17.28 2.01 -6.89
N SER A 136 -18.16 3.00 -6.97
CA SER A 136 -18.59 3.75 -5.78
C SER A 136 -19.75 3.03 -5.11
N LYS A 137 -19.75 3.00 -3.78
CA LYS A 137 -20.84 2.43 -2.98
C LYS A 137 -21.07 3.32 -1.75
N GLY A 138 -22.32 3.73 -1.57
CA GLY A 138 -22.73 4.59 -0.44
C GLY A 138 -22.08 5.97 -0.45
N ASP A 139 -22.08 6.60 0.71
CA ASP A 139 -21.65 7.99 0.93
C ASP A 139 -20.12 8.08 1.23
N LEU A 140 -19.30 7.57 0.33
CA LEU A 140 -17.84 7.60 0.47
C LEU A 140 -17.21 8.39 -0.69
N ALA A 141 -17.76 9.56 -1.03
CA ALA A 141 -17.36 10.28 -2.24
C ALA A 141 -15.88 10.63 -2.26
N ALA A 142 -15.34 11.24 -1.21
CA ALA A 142 -13.92 11.59 -1.12
C ALA A 142 -13.02 10.35 -1.20
N TYR A 143 -13.36 9.30 -0.45
CA TYR A 143 -12.59 8.05 -0.47
C TYR A 143 -12.61 7.38 -1.84
N SER A 144 -13.81 7.18 -2.42
CA SER A 144 -13.95 6.53 -3.73
C SER A 144 -13.20 7.32 -4.81
N SER A 145 -13.37 8.65 -4.86
CA SER A 145 -12.65 9.50 -5.82
C SER A 145 -11.14 9.35 -5.69
N SER A 146 -10.60 9.31 -4.47
CA SER A 146 -9.17 9.11 -4.24
C SER A 146 -8.68 7.74 -4.75
N LYS A 147 -9.51 6.69 -4.62
CA LYS A 147 -9.16 5.33 -5.06
C LYS A 147 -9.33 5.14 -6.57
N PHE A 148 -10.28 5.81 -7.21
CA PHE A 148 -10.35 5.87 -8.68
C PHE A 148 -9.14 6.60 -9.27
N ALA A 149 -8.75 7.75 -8.69
CA ALA A 149 -7.53 8.46 -9.11
C ALA A 149 -6.29 7.57 -8.98
N LEU A 150 -6.17 6.81 -7.87
CA LEU A 150 -5.09 5.87 -7.64
C LEU A 150 -5.08 4.72 -8.67
N MET A 151 -6.23 4.20 -9.08
CA MET A 151 -6.32 3.18 -10.13
C MET A 151 -5.83 3.74 -11.48
N GLY A 152 -6.21 4.96 -11.85
CA GLY A 152 -5.71 5.64 -13.04
C GLY A 152 -4.17 5.80 -13.03
N LEU A 153 -3.61 6.16 -11.86
CA LEU A 153 -2.16 6.22 -11.67
C LEU A 153 -1.50 4.83 -11.85
N CYS A 154 -2.10 3.76 -11.31
CA CYS A 154 -1.59 2.40 -11.50
C CYS A 154 -1.53 2.00 -12.96
N GLN A 155 -2.56 2.34 -13.77
CA GLN A 155 -2.57 2.09 -15.21
C GLN A 155 -1.45 2.88 -15.93
N THR A 156 -1.26 4.14 -15.57
CA THR A 156 -0.20 4.98 -16.12
C THR A 156 1.18 4.42 -15.80
N MET A 157 1.42 4.04 -14.55
CA MET A 157 2.69 3.43 -14.11
C MET A 157 2.93 2.09 -14.80
N LYS A 158 1.90 1.24 -14.96
CA LYS A 158 1.99 -0.02 -15.70
C LYS A 158 2.48 0.21 -17.13
N ASN A 159 1.86 1.15 -17.85
CA ASN A 159 2.21 1.44 -19.24
C ASN A 159 3.65 1.98 -19.35
N LYS A 160 4.02 2.94 -18.49
CA LYS A 160 5.36 3.54 -18.44
C LYS A 160 6.45 2.55 -18.05
N GLY A 161 6.12 1.60 -17.18
CA GLY A 161 7.09 0.65 -16.63
C GLY A 161 7.35 -0.58 -17.50
N TRP A 162 6.50 -0.82 -18.51
CA TRP A 162 6.52 -2.08 -19.27
C TRP A 162 7.90 -2.40 -19.88
N GLU A 163 8.45 -1.46 -20.64
CA GLU A 163 9.77 -1.59 -21.28
C GLU A 163 10.95 -1.50 -20.30
N LYS A 164 10.70 -1.05 -19.08
CA LYS A 164 11.68 -0.95 -17.99
C LYS A 164 11.69 -2.17 -17.06
N ASN A 165 10.96 -3.23 -17.42
CA ASN A 165 10.76 -4.40 -16.59
C ASN A 165 10.15 -4.10 -15.21
N ILE A 166 9.43 -2.97 -15.09
CA ILE A 166 8.61 -2.67 -13.91
C ILE A 166 7.21 -3.22 -14.14
N ARG A 167 6.71 -4.00 -13.19
CA ARG A 167 5.33 -4.51 -13.19
C ARG A 167 4.55 -3.91 -12.03
N VAL A 168 3.35 -3.48 -12.33
CA VAL A 168 2.46 -2.82 -11.38
C VAL A 168 1.26 -3.71 -11.13
N SER A 169 0.93 -3.93 -9.87
CA SER A 169 -0.26 -4.66 -9.45
C SER A 169 -1.12 -3.81 -8.52
N ALA A 170 -2.37 -3.60 -8.89
CA ALA A 170 -3.39 -2.94 -8.10
C ALA A 170 -4.20 -4.00 -7.35
N ILE A 171 -4.07 -4.06 -6.03
CA ILE A 171 -4.88 -4.94 -5.19
C ILE A 171 -6.13 -4.19 -4.77
N CYS A 172 -7.28 -4.71 -5.11
CA CYS A 172 -8.59 -4.08 -4.89
C CYS A 172 -9.44 -4.91 -3.91
N PRO A 173 -9.11 -4.89 -2.60
CA PRO A 173 -9.89 -5.63 -1.64
C PRO A 173 -11.22 -4.93 -1.34
N SER A 174 -12.22 -5.73 -1.01
CA SER A 174 -13.44 -5.32 -0.35
C SER A 174 -13.18 -5.08 1.16
N TRP A 175 -14.06 -5.53 2.02
CA TRP A 175 -13.89 -5.42 3.46
C TRP A 175 -12.75 -6.31 3.95
N VAL A 176 -11.76 -5.70 4.61
CA VAL A 176 -10.61 -6.40 5.22
C VAL A 176 -10.67 -6.23 6.72
N ASN A 177 -10.49 -7.30 7.47
CA ASN A 177 -10.50 -7.32 8.94
C ASN A 177 -9.36 -6.49 9.53
N THR A 178 -9.53 -5.18 9.55
CA THR A 178 -8.58 -4.19 10.07
C THR A 178 -9.29 -3.19 10.97
N LYS A 179 -8.54 -2.42 11.76
CA LYS A 179 -9.12 -1.31 12.54
C LYS A 179 -9.92 -0.32 11.68
N MET A 180 -9.49 -0.11 10.42
CA MET A 180 -10.21 0.78 9.49
C MET A 180 -11.63 0.28 9.22
N ALA A 181 -11.81 -1.00 8.92
CA ALA A 181 -13.12 -1.60 8.67
C ALA A 181 -13.97 -1.71 9.93
N GLN A 182 -13.37 -2.08 11.06
CA GLN A 182 -14.08 -2.25 12.35
C GLN A 182 -14.72 -0.95 12.86
N ASN A 183 -14.15 0.20 12.50
CA ASN A 183 -14.68 1.50 12.92
C ASN A 183 -15.91 1.96 12.10
N ILE A 184 -16.26 1.26 11.04
CA ILE A 184 -17.31 1.70 10.10
C ILE A 184 -18.36 0.62 9.79
N SER A 185 -18.15 -0.59 10.24
CA SER A 185 -18.97 -1.74 9.87
C SER A 185 -19.23 -2.60 11.08
N SER A 186 -20.50 -3.04 11.23
CA SER A 186 -20.93 -4.07 12.17
C SER A 186 -20.80 -5.48 11.59
N LEU A 187 -20.13 -5.63 10.45
CA LEU A 187 -19.97 -6.91 9.77
C LEU A 187 -19.11 -7.88 10.60
N ASP A 188 -19.45 -9.17 10.53
CA ASP A 188 -18.67 -10.19 11.18
C ASP A 188 -17.25 -10.25 10.58
N LYS A 189 -16.25 -10.20 11.46
CA LYS A 189 -14.83 -10.20 11.10
C LYS A 189 -14.40 -11.46 10.37
N SER A 190 -15.01 -12.60 10.69
CA SER A 190 -14.70 -13.89 10.04
C SER A 190 -15.15 -13.96 8.59
N SER A 191 -16.12 -13.12 8.21
CA SER A 191 -16.64 -13.02 6.84
C SER A 191 -15.92 -11.98 5.99
N MET A 192 -14.97 -11.23 6.57
CA MET A 192 -14.09 -10.31 5.85
C MET A 192 -12.86 -11.03 5.31
N THR A 193 -12.23 -10.47 4.26
CA THR A 193 -10.87 -10.87 3.87
C THR A 193 -9.91 -10.63 5.04
N GLN A 194 -9.02 -11.57 5.31
CA GLN A 194 -8.02 -11.38 6.36
C GLN A 194 -6.77 -10.65 5.80
N PRO A 195 -6.08 -9.82 6.61
CA PRO A 195 -4.84 -9.18 6.18
C PRO A 195 -3.76 -10.16 5.73
N GLU A 196 -3.75 -11.36 6.28
CA GLU A 196 -2.86 -12.48 5.95
C GLU A 196 -3.09 -12.99 4.52
N ASP A 197 -4.35 -13.04 4.07
CA ASP A 197 -4.70 -13.46 2.70
C ASP A 197 -4.11 -12.49 1.67
N ILE A 198 -4.16 -11.18 1.97
CA ILE A 198 -3.57 -10.15 1.13
C ILE A 198 -2.04 -10.28 1.12
N ALA A 199 -1.44 -10.61 2.26
CA ALA A 199 0.01 -10.81 2.35
C ALA A 199 0.47 -12.01 1.49
N GLU A 200 -0.27 -13.11 1.46
CA GLU A 200 0.01 -14.26 0.58
C GLU A 200 -0.08 -13.86 -0.91
N ILE A 201 -1.09 -13.10 -1.29
CA ILE A 201 -1.24 -12.60 -2.67
C ILE A 201 -0.05 -11.70 -3.05
N CYS A 202 0.33 -10.75 -2.19
CA CYS A 202 1.48 -9.88 -2.43
C CYS A 202 2.77 -10.71 -2.58
N SER A 203 3.00 -11.68 -1.70
CA SER A 203 4.17 -12.57 -1.76
C SER A 203 4.20 -13.38 -3.06
N THR A 204 3.06 -13.89 -3.49
CA THR A 204 2.94 -14.59 -4.78
C THR A 204 3.31 -13.67 -5.95
N ILE A 205 2.77 -12.43 -5.99
CA ILE A 205 3.07 -11.45 -7.05
C ILE A 205 4.57 -11.15 -7.13
N LEU A 206 5.24 -10.99 -5.99
CA LEU A 206 6.68 -10.70 -5.92
C LEU A 206 7.54 -11.84 -6.51
N LYS A 207 7.08 -13.07 -6.42
CA LYS A 207 7.76 -14.27 -6.93
C LYS A 207 7.50 -14.54 -8.40
N LEU A 208 6.42 -14.02 -8.97
CA LEU A 208 6.06 -14.26 -10.38
C LEU A 208 7.12 -13.71 -11.34
N PRO A 209 7.38 -14.41 -12.44
CA PRO A 209 8.25 -13.90 -13.49
C PRO A 209 7.62 -12.67 -14.14
N THR A 210 8.47 -11.79 -14.69
CA THR A 210 8.04 -10.50 -15.28
C THR A 210 6.96 -10.64 -16.36
N GLN A 211 6.90 -11.79 -17.04
CA GLN A 211 5.92 -12.06 -18.10
C GLN A 211 4.50 -12.37 -17.58
N SER A 212 4.36 -12.73 -16.29
CA SER A 212 3.10 -13.28 -15.76
C SER A 212 2.56 -12.51 -14.55
N VAL A 213 2.96 -11.26 -14.35
CA VAL A 213 2.49 -10.46 -13.21
C VAL A 213 1.10 -9.88 -13.50
N PRO A 214 0.07 -10.17 -12.69
CA PRO A 214 -1.27 -9.63 -12.85
C PRO A 214 -1.28 -8.13 -12.57
N PHE A 215 -2.01 -7.37 -13.40
CA PHE A 215 -2.16 -5.93 -13.19
C PHE A 215 -3.19 -5.61 -12.10
N GLU A 216 -4.31 -6.31 -12.09
CA GLU A 216 -5.42 -6.00 -11.18
C GLU A 216 -5.92 -7.27 -10.51
N ILE A 217 -6.08 -7.22 -9.18
CA ILE A 217 -6.62 -8.30 -8.38
C ILE A 217 -7.74 -7.77 -7.51
N ALA A 218 -8.98 -8.12 -7.85
CA ALA A 218 -10.16 -7.84 -7.05
C ALA A 218 -10.37 -8.96 -6.03
N LEU A 219 -10.56 -8.60 -4.75
CA LEU A 219 -10.82 -9.54 -3.67
C LEU A 219 -12.18 -9.24 -3.07
N ASN A 220 -13.11 -10.15 -3.24
CA ASN A 220 -14.43 -10.06 -2.66
C ASN A 220 -14.47 -10.85 -1.34
N CYS A 221 -15.01 -10.24 -0.30
CA CYS A 221 -15.38 -10.96 0.91
C CYS A 221 -16.81 -11.50 0.79
N ASN A 222 -17.30 -12.24 1.80
CA ASN A 222 -18.64 -12.81 1.77
C ASN A 222 -19.80 -11.79 1.72
N TYR A 223 -19.49 -10.50 1.89
CA TYR A 223 -20.46 -9.40 1.79
C TYR A 223 -20.45 -8.67 0.42
N GLU A 224 -19.65 -9.12 -0.50
CA GLU A 224 -19.60 -8.59 -1.86
C GLU A 224 -20.52 -9.41 -2.78
N ILE A 225 -21.75 -9.00 -2.86
CA ILE A 225 -22.72 -9.51 -3.84
C ILE A 225 -23.01 -8.44 -4.88
#